data_87ff159dd73b1bb656c4a467d26b08b6
#
_entry.id   87ff159dd73b1bb656c4a467d26b08b6
#
_cell.length_a   1.000
_cell.length_b   1.000
_cell.length_c   1.000
_cell.angle_alpha   90.00
_cell.angle_beta   90.00
_cell.angle_gamma   90.00
#
_symmetry.space_group_name_H-M   'P 1'
#
loop_
_entity.id
_entity.type
_entity.pdbx_description
1 polymer ?
#
loop_
_entity_poly.entity_id
_entity_poly.type
_entity_poly.pdbx_seq_one_letter_code
_entity_poly.pdbx_strand_id
1 'polypeptide(L)'
;MADLRGARVAVLMESDYYEPEIFYYQRRFAEEGIRLDLLTRLWGQPEITFTGHEYRAPLTVNGSLEGLDDDALRSYDAIVVPSGMVADRLRFSEKPLDPSPATELMRRAFALPEVLKGVICHGMWLLAKAPETVRGRPVTCHNNLVGDVLNMGAEYRDEDVVVDGDLVTGRSGAHCHLFARALLGELAARRNGGRAA
;
A
#
# COMPACT_ATOMS: atom_id res chain seq x y z
N MET A 1 -17.97 2.96 -16.53
CA MET A 1 -17.01 2.90 -15.42
C MET A 1 -17.21 4.15 -14.60
N ALA A 2 -17.11 4.09 -13.26
CA ALA A 2 -17.18 5.30 -12.44
C ALA A 2 -16.02 6.22 -12.78
N ASP A 3 -16.25 7.52 -12.66
CA ASP A 3 -15.24 8.54 -12.88
C ASP A 3 -14.29 8.58 -11.65
N LEU A 4 -13.03 8.20 -11.84
CA LEU A 4 -11.99 8.21 -10.81
C LEU A 4 -11.16 9.51 -10.81
N ARG A 5 -11.48 10.47 -11.70
CA ARG A 5 -10.76 11.75 -11.76
C ARG A 5 -10.80 12.46 -10.42
N GLY A 6 -9.64 12.93 -10.01
CA GLY A 6 -9.45 13.60 -8.72
C GLY A 6 -9.39 12.68 -7.51
N ALA A 7 -9.44 11.34 -7.69
CA ALA A 7 -9.07 10.44 -6.60
C ALA A 7 -7.61 10.62 -6.23
N ARG A 8 -7.27 10.35 -4.97
CA ARG A 8 -5.90 10.43 -4.46
C ARG A 8 -5.47 9.07 -3.93
N VAL A 9 -4.35 8.56 -4.43
CA VAL A 9 -3.73 7.33 -3.97
C VAL A 9 -2.34 7.62 -3.46
N ALA A 10 -2.04 7.23 -2.22
CA ALA A 10 -0.69 7.23 -1.69
C ALA A 10 -0.05 5.86 -1.94
N VAL A 11 1.21 5.84 -2.35
CA VAL A 11 2.04 4.62 -2.42
C VAL A 11 3.26 4.85 -1.53
N LEU A 12 3.48 3.93 -0.57
CA LEU A 12 4.65 4.00 0.30
C LEU A 12 5.90 3.61 -0.48
N MET A 13 7.01 4.32 -0.25
CA MET A 13 8.22 4.15 -1.03
C MET A 13 9.47 4.03 -0.17
N GLU A 14 10.39 3.19 -0.63
CA GLU A 14 11.74 3.02 -0.11
C GLU A 14 12.63 2.35 -1.17
N SER A 15 13.94 2.26 -0.95
CA SER A 15 14.88 1.58 -1.86
C SER A 15 14.52 0.11 -2.08
N ASP A 16 15.00 -0.41 -3.20
CA ASP A 16 14.69 -1.75 -3.71
C ASP A 16 13.19 -1.96 -3.97
N TYR A 17 12.51 -0.87 -4.39
CA TYR A 17 11.14 -0.96 -4.92
C TYR A 17 11.15 -1.74 -6.25
N TYR A 18 10.04 -2.39 -6.57
CA TYR A 18 9.90 -3.12 -7.83
C TYR A 18 9.43 -2.16 -8.93
N GLU A 19 10.37 -1.74 -9.80
CA GLU A 19 10.15 -0.70 -10.81
C GLU A 19 8.99 -0.98 -11.76
N PRO A 20 8.80 -2.23 -12.29
CA PRO A 20 7.69 -2.51 -13.18
C PRO A 20 6.33 -2.18 -12.56
N GLU A 21 6.16 -2.41 -11.25
CA GLU A 21 4.94 -2.09 -10.52
C GLU A 21 4.75 -0.57 -10.40
N ILE A 22 5.76 0.14 -9.91
CA ILE A 22 5.65 1.59 -9.67
C ILE A 22 5.45 2.34 -10.98
N PHE A 23 6.18 1.99 -12.05
CA PHE A 23 6.01 2.59 -13.37
C PHE A 23 4.64 2.27 -13.98
N TYR A 24 4.10 1.07 -13.72
CA TYR A 24 2.75 0.72 -14.10
C TYR A 24 1.72 1.58 -13.36
N TYR A 25 1.84 1.75 -12.04
CA TYR A 25 0.93 2.60 -11.26
C TYR A 25 0.96 4.05 -11.71
N GLN A 26 2.15 4.62 -11.95
CA GLN A 26 2.28 5.99 -12.43
C GLN A 26 1.50 6.22 -13.74
N ARG A 27 1.57 5.28 -14.68
CA ARG A 27 0.85 5.37 -15.97
C ARG A 27 -0.63 5.07 -15.80
N ARG A 28 -0.94 3.96 -15.16
CA ARG A 28 -2.31 3.46 -15.05
C ARG A 28 -3.22 4.41 -14.25
N PHE A 29 -2.70 4.99 -13.18
CA PHE A 29 -3.47 5.94 -12.37
C PHE A 29 -3.61 7.28 -13.09
N ALA A 30 -2.59 7.72 -13.81
CA ALA A 30 -2.69 8.92 -14.64
C ALA A 30 -3.75 8.80 -15.75
N GLU A 31 -3.89 7.62 -16.39
CA GLU A 31 -4.95 7.34 -17.37
C GLU A 31 -6.35 7.51 -16.78
N GLU A 32 -6.54 7.18 -15.50
CA GLU A 32 -7.81 7.34 -14.77
C GLU A 32 -7.99 8.75 -14.17
N GLY A 33 -6.99 9.64 -14.32
CA GLY A 33 -7.02 10.98 -13.71
C GLY A 33 -6.86 10.96 -12.20
N ILE A 34 -6.25 9.90 -11.65
CA ILE A 34 -5.95 9.74 -10.23
C ILE A 34 -4.64 10.45 -9.92
N ARG A 35 -4.62 11.21 -8.84
CA ARG A 35 -3.40 11.77 -8.27
C ARG A 35 -2.66 10.71 -7.47
N LEU A 36 -1.44 10.38 -7.89
CA LEU A 36 -0.54 9.49 -7.19
C LEU A 36 0.45 10.29 -6.36
N ASP A 37 0.42 10.12 -5.05
CA ASP A 37 1.40 10.67 -4.11
C ASP A 37 2.33 9.54 -3.64
N LEU A 38 3.65 9.72 -3.79
CA LEU A 38 4.66 8.81 -3.25
C LEU A 38 5.08 9.30 -1.87
N LEU A 39 4.99 8.44 -0.86
CA LEU A 39 5.25 8.80 0.53
C LEU A 39 6.36 7.93 1.12
N THR A 40 7.27 8.55 1.85
CA THR A 40 8.35 7.85 2.56
C THR A 40 8.63 8.48 3.92
N ARG A 41 9.49 7.84 4.70
CA ARG A 41 10.11 8.45 5.86
C ARG A 41 11.28 9.30 5.39
N LEU A 42 11.14 10.62 5.48
CA LEU A 42 12.14 11.56 4.95
C LEU A 42 13.33 11.81 5.88
N TRP A 43 13.26 11.37 7.14
CA TRP A 43 14.35 11.57 8.11
C TRP A 43 14.78 13.04 8.27
N GLY A 44 13.83 13.97 8.12
CA GLY A 44 14.06 15.41 8.17
C GLY A 44 14.67 16.02 6.90
N GLN A 45 14.82 15.23 5.83
CA GLN A 45 15.29 15.72 4.52
C GLN A 45 14.11 16.25 3.69
N PRO A 46 14.33 17.18 2.74
CA PRO A 46 13.28 17.67 1.85
C PRO A 46 12.84 16.63 0.82
N GLU A 47 13.75 15.75 0.41
CA GLU A 47 13.51 14.65 -0.53
C GLU A 47 14.58 13.57 -0.38
N ILE A 48 14.27 12.36 -0.82
CA ILE A 48 15.21 11.24 -0.89
C ILE A 48 15.09 10.59 -2.26
N THR A 49 16.24 10.23 -2.87
CA THR A 49 16.27 9.44 -4.09
C THR A 49 16.54 7.98 -3.74
N PHE A 50 15.60 7.14 -4.07
CA PHE A 50 15.69 5.68 -3.92
C PHE A 50 16.15 5.03 -5.21
N THR A 51 16.65 3.80 -5.10
CA THR A 51 17.06 2.98 -6.23
C THR A 51 16.19 1.73 -6.29
N GLY A 52 15.69 1.43 -7.45
CA GLY A 52 14.87 0.25 -7.65
C GLY A 52 15.68 -1.07 -7.66
N HIS A 53 14.97 -2.18 -7.60
CA HIS A 53 15.55 -3.52 -7.48
C HIS A 53 16.00 -4.11 -8.82
N GLU A 54 15.14 -4.02 -9.87
CA GLU A 54 15.35 -4.72 -11.14
C GLU A 54 16.26 -3.94 -12.09
N TYR A 55 15.98 -2.65 -12.30
CA TYR A 55 16.68 -1.83 -13.30
C TYR A 55 17.62 -0.81 -12.68
N ARG A 56 17.73 -0.78 -11.37
CA ARG A 56 18.48 0.23 -10.62
C ARG A 56 18.05 1.66 -10.95
N ALA A 57 16.80 1.82 -11.38
CA ALA A 57 16.27 3.12 -11.75
C ALA A 57 16.13 4.02 -10.50
N PRO A 58 16.60 5.30 -10.57
CA PRO A 58 16.41 6.23 -9.47
C PRO A 58 14.97 6.77 -9.46
N LEU A 59 14.44 7.01 -8.25
CA LEU A 59 13.13 7.66 -8.04
C LEU A 59 13.22 8.59 -6.84
N THR A 60 13.01 9.89 -7.08
CA THR A 60 13.01 10.89 -6.00
C THR A 60 11.63 11.02 -5.40
N VAL A 61 11.55 10.98 -4.08
CA VAL A 61 10.33 11.11 -3.28
C VAL A 61 10.49 12.27 -2.31
N ASN A 62 9.52 13.19 -2.31
CA ASN A 62 9.45 14.35 -1.42
C ASN A 62 8.20 14.35 -0.54
N GLY A 63 7.34 13.35 -0.68
CA GLY A 63 6.18 13.15 0.18
C GLY A 63 6.57 12.48 1.51
N SER A 64 6.20 13.10 2.64
CA SER A 64 6.43 12.52 3.96
C SER A 64 5.23 11.70 4.42
N LEU A 65 5.48 10.52 4.96
CA LEU A 65 4.49 9.76 5.74
C LEU A 65 4.46 10.22 7.21
N GLU A 66 5.51 10.92 7.66
CA GLU A 66 5.62 11.42 9.03
C GLU A 66 4.77 12.69 9.19
N GLY A 67 4.07 12.79 10.31
CA GLY A 67 3.23 13.96 10.63
C GLY A 67 1.87 13.98 9.92
N LEU A 68 1.51 12.97 9.14
CA LEU A 68 0.15 12.82 8.63
C LEU A 68 -0.80 12.51 9.78
N ASP A 69 -1.76 13.39 10.04
CA ASP A 69 -2.86 13.13 10.97
C ASP A 69 -3.99 12.34 10.29
N ASP A 70 -5.05 12.03 11.03
CA ASP A 70 -6.16 11.23 10.50
C ASP A 70 -6.96 11.98 9.43
N ASP A 71 -7.02 13.30 9.49
CA ASP A 71 -7.70 14.10 8.46
C ASP A 71 -6.91 14.09 7.15
N ALA A 72 -5.58 14.18 7.24
CA ALA A 72 -4.71 14.00 6.09
C ALA A 72 -4.82 12.58 5.50
N LEU A 73 -4.92 11.53 6.34
CA LEU A 73 -5.16 10.16 5.88
C LEU A 73 -6.51 10.01 5.17
N ARG A 74 -7.60 10.60 5.70
CA ARG A 74 -8.92 10.61 5.06
C ARG A 74 -8.95 11.33 3.72
N SER A 75 -7.97 12.20 3.45
CA SER A 75 -7.86 12.86 2.14
C SER A 75 -7.40 11.93 1.01
N TYR A 76 -6.95 10.72 1.34
CA TYR A 76 -6.62 9.67 0.38
C TYR A 76 -7.79 8.71 0.19
N ASP A 77 -8.11 8.37 -1.05
CA ASP A 77 -9.07 7.31 -1.37
C ASP A 77 -8.44 5.92 -1.16
N ALA A 78 -7.12 5.80 -1.33
CA ALA A 78 -6.38 4.56 -1.03
C ALA A 78 -4.95 4.82 -0.58
N ILE A 79 -4.42 3.89 0.23
CA ILE A 79 -3.00 3.80 0.61
C ILE A 79 -2.48 2.43 0.21
N VAL A 80 -1.35 2.38 -0.50
CA VAL A 80 -0.75 1.16 -1.04
C VAL A 80 0.63 0.92 -0.43
N VAL A 81 0.83 -0.29 0.07
CA VAL A 81 2.15 -0.84 0.40
C VAL A 81 2.59 -1.73 -0.76
N PRO A 82 3.57 -1.30 -1.56
CA PRO A 82 3.96 -1.97 -2.80
C PRO A 82 4.84 -3.19 -2.56
N SER A 83 5.18 -3.87 -3.65
CA SER A 83 6.11 -4.98 -3.67
C SER A 83 7.58 -4.53 -3.57
N GLY A 84 8.50 -5.48 -3.71
CA GLY A 84 9.93 -5.26 -3.49
C GLY A 84 10.28 -5.30 -2.00
N MET A 85 11.34 -4.63 -1.61
CA MET A 85 11.83 -4.60 -0.23
C MET A 85 11.36 -3.36 0.55
N VAL A 86 10.43 -2.60 0.00
CA VAL A 86 9.91 -1.35 0.59
C VAL A 86 9.40 -1.58 2.01
N ALA A 87 8.58 -2.61 2.22
CA ALA A 87 8.03 -2.94 3.53
C ALA A 87 9.11 -3.34 4.54
N ASP A 88 10.12 -4.10 4.11
CA ASP A 88 11.22 -4.51 4.99
C ASP A 88 12.00 -3.29 5.51
N ARG A 89 12.26 -2.31 4.65
CA ARG A 89 12.96 -1.08 5.02
C ARG A 89 12.10 -0.14 5.86
N LEU A 90 10.85 0.08 5.48
CA LEU A 90 9.93 0.98 6.18
C LEU A 90 9.48 0.46 7.55
N ARG A 91 9.59 -0.85 7.82
CA ARG A 91 9.28 -1.40 9.16
C ARG A 91 10.37 -1.16 10.21
N PHE A 92 11.51 -0.57 9.81
CA PHE A 92 12.57 -0.23 10.75
C PHE A 92 12.08 0.80 11.78
N SER A 93 12.37 0.51 13.05
CA SER A 93 12.14 1.40 14.18
C SER A 93 13.41 1.47 15.03
N GLU A 94 13.78 2.67 15.46
CA GLU A 94 14.91 2.89 16.37
C GLU A 94 14.68 2.24 17.73
N LYS A 95 13.41 2.05 18.09
CA LYS A 95 13.00 1.31 19.28
C LYS A 95 12.49 -0.06 18.84
N PRO A 96 13.23 -1.15 19.05
CA PRO A 96 12.91 -2.46 18.47
C PRO A 96 11.52 -3.00 18.81
N LEU A 97 10.94 -2.60 19.96
CA LEU A 97 9.60 -3.07 20.37
C LEU A 97 8.47 -2.20 19.83
N ASP A 98 8.75 -0.97 19.44
CA ASP A 98 7.74 -0.04 18.92
C ASP A 98 7.48 -0.30 17.42
N PRO A 99 6.26 -0.08 16.92
CA PRO A 99 6.01 -0.05 15.49
C PRO A 99 6.80 1.08 14.81
N SER A 100 7.16 0.89 13.55
CA SER A 100 7.75 1.98 12.76
C SER A 100 6.70 3.04 12.44
N PRO A 101 7.12 4.27 12.04
CA PRO A 101 6.18 5.29 11.60
C PRO A 101 5.27 4.83 10.46
N ALA A 102 5.78 4.02 9.52
CA ALA A 102 4.99 3.48 8.43
C ALA A 102 4.00 2.39 8.89
N THR A 103 4.39 1.53 9.84
CA THR A 103 3.48 0.56 10.44
C THR A 103 2.36 1.25 11.20
N GLU A 104 2.69 2.31 11.97
CA GLU A 104 1.71 3.09 12.71
C GLU A 104 0.74 3.84 11.78
N LEU A 105 1.25 4.40 10.67
CA LEU A 105 0.42 5.01 9.64
C LEU A 105 -0.57 3.99 9.06
N MET A 106 -0.12 2.78 8.73
CA MET A 106 -1.01 1.74 8.23
C MET A 106 -2.03 1.31 9.29
N ARG A 107 -1.62 1.14 10.56
CA ARG A 107 -2.54 0.80 11.65
C ARG A 107 -3.66 1.83 11.77
N ARG A 108 -3.33 3.13 11.68
CA ARG A 108 -4.33 4.21 11.67
C ARG A 108 -5.19 4.17 10.41
N ALA A 109 -4.62 3.92 9.24
CA ALA A 109 -5.39 3.76 8.00
C ALA A 109 -6.38 2.60 8.08
N PHE A 110 -6.03 1.49 8.75
CA PHE A 110 -6.97 0.38 8.97
C PHE A 110 -8.12 0.73 9.93
N ALA A 111 -7.97 1.73 10.78
CA ALA A 111 -9.07 2.26 11.60
C ALA A 111 -10.03 3.17 10.80
N LEU A 112 -9.71 3.48 9.55
CA LEU A 112 -10.49 4.34 8.65
C LEU A 112 -11.05 3.47 7.50
N PRO A 113 -12.27 2.89 7.64
CA PRO A 113 -12.83 2.00 6.62
C PRO A 113 -13.13 2.68 5.28
N GLU A 114 -13.26 4.00 5.28
CA GLU A 114 -13.41 4.82 4.07
C GLU A 114 -12.14 4.87 3.21
N VAL A 115 -10.96 4.72 3.80
CA VAL A 115 -9.68 4.66 3.08
C VAL A 115 -9.42 3.22 2.66
N LEU A 116 -9.27 2.95 1.36
CA LEU A 116 -8.95 1.62 0.85
C LEU A 116 -7.46 1.30 1.10
N LYS A 117 -7.19 0.11 1.62
CA LYS A 117 -5.81 -0.39 1.82
C LYS A 117 -5.45 -1.36 0.72
N GLY A 118 -4.32 -1.11 0.07
CA GLY A 118 -3.72 -2.03 -0.88
C GLY A 118 -2.40 -2.57 -0.34
N VAL A 119 -2.22 -3.89 -0.30
CA VAL A 119 -0.97 -4.50 0.16
C VAL A 119 -0.58 -5.63 -0.78
N ILE A 120 0.58 -5.53 -1.42
CA ILE A 120 0.99 -6.51 -2.42
C ILE A 120 2.34 -7.13 -2.08
N CYS A 121 2.47 -8.46 -2.34
CA CYS A 121 3.74 -9.17 -2.29
C CYS A 121 4.36 -9.15 -0.88
N HIS A 122 5.59 -8.62 -0.75
CA HIS A 122 6.29 -8.42 0.52
C HIS A 122 5.73 -7.25 1.35
N GLY A 123 4.79 -6.48 0.83
CA GLY A 123 4.10 -5.40 1.55
C GLY A 123 3.53 -5.84 2.90
N MET A 124 3.13 -7.11 3.02
CA MET A 124 2.61 -7.69 4.27
C MET A 124 3.60 -7.62 5.44
N TRP A 125 4.91 -7.57 5.22
CA TRP A 125 5.87 -7.44 6.30
C TRP A 125 5.72 -6.14 7.10
N LEU A 126 5.19 -5.08 6.47
CA LEU A 126 4.94 -3.83 7.18
C LEU A 126 3.93 -3.99 8.32
N LEU A 127 3.00 -4.94 8.17
CA LEU A 127 1.91 -5.19 9.12
C LEU A 127 2.31 -6.18 10.24
N ALA A 128 3.52 -6.74 10.21
CA ALA A 128 3.94 -7.74 11.19
C ALA A 128 3.91 -7.26 12.66
N LYS A 129 4.08 -5.95 12.90
CA LYS A 129 3.92 -5.33 14.23
C LYS A 129 2.52 -4.73 14.48
N ALA A 130 1.57 -4.96 13.57
CA ALA A 130 0.18 -4.58 13.69
C ALA A 130 -0.74 -5.73 13.20
N PRO A 131 -0.56 -6.96 13.75
CA PRO A 131 -1.27 -8.15 13.25
C PRO A 131 -2.79 -8.05 13.37
N GLU A 132 -3.30 -7.22 14.27
CA GLU A 132 -4.72 -6.94 14.44
C GLU A 132 -5.38 -6.39 13.17
N THR A 133 -4.60 -5.78 12.27
CA THR A 133 -5.09 -5.20 11.00
C THR A 133 -5.55 -6.25 10.00
N VAL A 134 -4.99 -7.47 10.09
CA VAL A 134 -5.27 -8.58 9.16
C VAL A 134 -5.80 -9.83 9.84
N ARG A 135 -5.87 -9.86 11.16
CA ARG A 135 -6.34 -11.04 11.91
C ARG A 135 -7.75 -11.44 11.50
N GLY A 136 -7.92 -12.71 11.13
CA GLY A 136 -9.20 -13.28 10.68
C GLY A 136 -9.65 -12.78 9.30
N ARG A 137 -8.82 -12.01 8.59
CA ARG A 137 -9.14 -11.52 7.24
C ARG A 137 -8.54 -12.43 6.17
N PRO A 138 -9.27 -12.71 5.08
CA PRO A 138 -8.71 -13.39 3.92
C PRO A 138 -7.69 -12.47 3.22
N VAL A 139 -6.50 -13.00 2.97
CA VAL A 139 -5.40 -12.26 2.33
C VAL A 139 -4.61 -13.18 1.39
N THR A 140 -3.94 -12.58 0.41
CA THR A 140 -2.84 -13.21 -0.32
C THR A 140 -1.55 -12.40 -0.16
N CYS A 141 -0.41 -13.05 -0.36
CA CYS A 141 0.90 -12.44 -0.27
C CYS A 141 1.92 -13.22 -1.10
N HIS A 142 3.16 -12.76 -1.15
CA HIS A 142 4.23 -13.53 -1.75
C HIS A 142 4.40 -14.89 -1.04
N ASN A 143 4.72 -15.94 -1.79
CA ASN A 143 4.83 -17.32 -1.26
C ASN A 143 5.77 -17.43 -0.04
N ASN A 144 6.83 -16.61 0.00
CA ASN A 144 7.76 -16.60 1.13
C ASN A 144 7.13 -16.11 2.45
N LEU A 145 6.00 -15.39 2.39
CA LEU A 145 5.36 -14.76 3.55
C LEU A 145 4.12 -15.52 4.04
N VAL A 146 3.81 -16.67 3.45
CA VAL A 146 2.63 -17.45 3.87
C VAL A 146 2.68 -17.79 5.37
N GLY A 147 3.84 -18.21 5.86
CA GLY A 147 4.04 -18.47 7.29
C GLY A 147 3.85 -17.20 8.15
N ASP A 148 4.34 -16.05 7.67
CA ASP A 148 4.22 -14.77 8.40
C ASP A 148 2.75 -14.35 8.52
N VAL A 149 1.97 -14.39 7.44
CA VAL A 149 0.56 -13.99 7.48
C VAL A 149 -0.30 -14.95 8.32
N LEU A 150 0.02 -16.24 8.30
CA LEU A 150 -0.62 -17.21 9.20
C LEU A 150 -0.28 -16.92 10.67
N ASN A 151 0.97 -16.57 10.98
CA ASN A 151 1.38 -16.17 12.33
C ASN A 151 0.71 -14.85 12.80
N MET A 152 0.39 -13.95 11.88
CA MET A 152 -0.43 -12.75 12.17
C MET A 152 -1.91 -13.09 12.41
N GLY A 153 -2.32 -14.35 12.17
CA GLY A 153 -3.71 -14.79 12.33
C GLY A 153 -4.61 -14.47 11.15
N ALA A 154 -4.04 -14.13 9.99
CA ALA A 154 -4.80 -13.94 8.76
C ALA A 154 -5.18 -15.28 8.11
N GLU A 155 -6.18 -15.29 7.24
CA GLU A 155 -6.59 -16.42 6.45
C GLU A 155 -5.95 -16.36 5.06
N TYR A 156 -4.86 -17.11 4.85
CA TYR A 156 -4.20 -17.14 3.55
C TYR A 156 -5.09 -17.75 2.48
N ARG A 157 -5.18 -17.09 1.33
CA ARG A 157 -5.83 -17.56 0.10
C ARG A 157 -4.78 -17.72 -0.99
N ASP A 158 -4.74 -18.88 -1.63
CA ASP A 158 -3.85 -19.16 -2.77
C ASP A 158 -4.44 -18.60 -4.06
N GLU A 159 -4.57 -17.26 -4.12
CA GLU A 159 -5.12 -16.48 -5.21
C GLU A 159 -4.16 -15.36 -5.60
N ASP A 160 -4.25 -14.86 -6.83
CA ASP A 160 -3.39 -13.76 -7.29
C ASP A 160 -3.78 -12.43 -6.65
N VAL A 161 -5.07 -12.23 -6.38
CA VAL A 161 -5.62 -11.04 -5.72
C VAL A 161 -6.78 -11.47 -4.83
N VAL A 162 -6.82 -10.94 -3.61
CA VAL A 162 -7.94 -11.11 -2.67
C VAL A 162 -8.46 -9.74 -2.29
N VAL A 163 -9.78 -9.58 -2.33
CA VAL A 163 -10.51 -8.38 -1.89
C VAL A 163 -11.34 -8.73 -0.67
N ASP A 164 -11.16 -7.98 0.40
CA ASP A 164 -11.91 -8.13 1.64
C ASP A 164 -12.32 -6.75 2.17
N GLY A 165 -13.51 -6.30 1.79
CA GLY A 165 -14.05 -5.01 2.22
C GLY A 165 -13.15 -3.83 1.83
N ASP A 166 -12.43 -3.29 2.79
CA ASP A 166 -11.52 -2.15 2.62
C ASP A 166 -10.05 -2.54 2.40
N LEU A 167 -9.78 -3.82 2.16
CA LEU A 167 -8.44 -4.35 1.93
C LEU A 167 -8.38 -5.09 0.60
N VAL A 168 -7.43 -4.71 -0.25
CA VAL A 168 -7.05 -5.44 -1.46
C VAL A 168 -5.64 -5.96 -1.26
N THR A 169 -5.44 -7.27 -1.43
CA THR A 169 -4.11 -7.87 -1.35
C THR A 169 -3.71 -8.53 -2.66
N GLY A 170 -2.41 -8.54 -2.98
CA GLY A 170 -1.87 -9.10 -4.20
C GLY A 170 -0.70 -10.04 -3.94
N ARG A 171 -0.58 -11.12 -4.74
CA ARG A 171 0.42 -12.17 -4.56
C ARG A 171 1.85 -11.65 -4.76
N SER A 172 2.14 -11.00 -5.86
CA SER A 172 3.50 -10.57 -6.19
C SER A 172 3.51 -9.37 -7.12
N GLY A 173 4.66 -8.70 -7.24
CA GLY A 173 4.85 -7.58 -8.16
C GLY A 173 4.50 -7.91 -9.61
N ALA A 174 4.70 -9.15 -10.07
CA ALA A 174 4.29 -9.59 -11.40
C ALA A 174 2.77 -9.54 -11.62
N HIS A 175 1.99 -9.59 -10.53
CA HIS A 175 0.52 -9.50 -10.55
C HIS A 175 0.01 -8.07 -10.28
N CYS A 176 0.89 -7.06 -10.31
CA CYS A 176 0.53 -5.66 -10.02
C CYS A 176 -0.61 -5.13 -10.90
N HIS A 177 -0.72 -5.61 -12.14
CA HIS A 177 -1.79 -5.24 -13.06
C HIS A 177 -3.17 -5.79 -12.65
N LEU A 178 -3.24 -7.00 -12.08
CA LEU A 178 -4.46 -7.58 -11.53
C LEU A 178 -4.84 -6.87 -10.23
N PHE A 179 -3.85 -6.64 -9.36
CA PHE A 179 -4.02 -5.90 -8.12
C PHE A 179 -4.53 -4.48 -8.37
N ALA A 180 -3.90 -3.72 -9.28
CA ALA A 180 -4.36 -2.37 -9.61
C ALA A 180 -5.77 -2.36 -10.20
N ARG A 181 -6.13 -3.35 -11.02
CA ARG A 181 -7.49 -3.50 -11.55
C ARG A 181 -8.50 -3.67 -10.42
N ALA A 182 -8.22 -4.55 -9.45
CA ALA A 182 -9.08 -4.76 -8.30
C ALA A 182 -9.19 -3.50 -7.44
N LEU A 183 -8.06 -2.85 -7.13
CA LEU A 183 -8.02 -1.59 -6.37
C LEU A 183 -8.88 -0.50 -7.03
N LEU A 184 -8.72 -0.30 -8.34
CA LEU A 184 -9.52 0.68 -9.10
C LEU A 184 -11.00 0.32 -9.13
N GLY A 185 -11.33 -0.99 -9.20
CA GLY A 185 -12.71 -1.48 -9.13
C GLY A 185 -13.37 -1.11 -7.79
N GLU A 186 -12.67 -1.34 -6.68
CA GLU A 186 -13.14 -1.00 -5.34
C GLU A 186 -13.27 0.52 -5.14
N LEU A 187 -12.32 1.32 -5.63
CA LEU A 187 -12.42 2.78 -5.61
C LEU A 187 -13.64 3.26 -6.40
N ALA A 188 -13.89 2.68 -7.57
CA ALA A 188 -15.05 3.01 -8.40
C ALA A 188 -16.37 2.66 -7.71
N ALA A 189 -16.46 1.49 -7.06
CA ALA A 189 -17.64 1.06 -6.33
C ALA A 189 -17.95 1.98 -5.16
N ARG A 190 -16.94 2.38 -4.37
CA ARG A 190 -17.07 3.29 -3.23
C ARG A 190 -17.54 4.69 -3.63
N ARG A 191 -16.98 5.24 -4.72
CA ARG A 191 -17.39 6.56 -5.23
C ARG A 191 -18.83 6.56 -5.78
N ASN A 192 -19.28 5.44 -6.36
CA ASN A 192 -20.68 5.31 -6.81
C ASN A 192 -21.63 5.14 -5.64
N GLY A 193 -21.27 4.35 -4.62
CA GLY A 193 -22.09 4.15 -3.41
C GLY A 193 -22.28 5.42 -2.59
N GLY A 194 -21.25 6.29 -2.50
CA GLY A 194 -21.33 7.58 -1.82
C GLY A 194 -22.14 8.66 -2.56
N ARG A 195 -22.44 8.44 -3.86
CA ARG A 195 -23.33 9.35 -4.65
C ARG A 195 -24.79 8.95 -4.60
N ALA A 196 -25.10 7.79 -4.05
CA ALA A 196 -26.48 7.26 -3.95
C ALA A 196 -27.12 7.44 -2.56
N ALA A 197 -26.41 8.06 -1.61
CA ALA A 197 -26.88 8.42 -0.27
C ALA A 197 -26.99 9.94 -0.13
#